data_a48747a6be1bea71fc41aef748e3f631
#
_entry.id   a48747a6be1bea71fc41aef748e3f631
#
_cell.length_a   1.000
_cell.length_b   1.000
_cell.length_c   1.000
_cell.angle_alpha   90.00
_cell.angle_beta   90.00
_cell.angle_gamma   90.00
#
_symmetry.space_group_name_H-M   'P 1'
#
loop_
_entity.id
_entity.type
_entity.pdbx_description
1 polymer ?
#
loop_
_entity_poly.entity_id
_entity_poly.type
_entity_poly.pdbx_seq_one_letter_code
_entity_poly.pdbx_strand_id
1 'polypeptide(L)'
;MQLNQVNYFSGDVHILKNITGSFYAGEITTLVGPSGAGKTTLLKLCNGLLSYQSGEIYIKDKRINEYEPVELRRSVGIALQSAPMISGSVLDNLELPLVLQGKKLSTQNAKELLNDVGLSGEFLKRNSKELSGGQRQKVSIARTLVNRPRILLLDEITSALDRVSQAEIEALIVKINRKYGVAIIWITHNLQQALNIGAYTWVMMDGTVVEVGESNLLLSPKNERVRKFVKGQLG
;
A
#
# COMPACT_ATOMS: atom_id res chain seq x y z
N MET A 1 -7.42 2.52 -10.64
CA MET A 1 -7.48 1.06 -10.86
C MET A 1 -8.91 0.62 -10.69
N GLN A 2 -9.40 -0.27 -11.55
CA GLN A 2 -10.78 -0.77 -11.51
C GLN A 2 -10.75 -2.29 -11.40
N LEU A 3 -11.61 -2.83 -10.54
CA LEU A 3 -11.80 -4.26 -10.35
C LEU A 3 -13.23 -4.62 -10.76
N ASN A 4 -13.40 -5.74 -11.44
CA ASN A 4 -14.69 -6.20 -11.93
C ASN A 4 -14.83 -7.71 -11.66
N GLN A 5 -15.70 -8.07 -10.70
CA GLN A 5 -16.02 -9.44 -10.30
C GLN A 5 -14.80 -10.34 -10.07
N VAL A 6 -13.76 -9.80 -9.44
CA VAL A 6 -12.49 -10.51 -9.23
C VAL A 6 -12.66 -11.60 -8.17
N ASN A 7 -12.29 -12.83 -8.54
CA ASN A 7 -12.30 -13.99 -7.66
C ASN A 7 -10.89 -14.58 -7.52
N TYR A 8 -10.55 -14.97 -6.31
CA TYR A 8 -9.27 -15.62 -6.02
C TYR A 8 -9.45 -16.79 -5.07
N PHE A 9 -8.89 -17.93 -5.46
CA PHE A 9 -8.84 -19.15 -4.68
C PHE A 9 -7.40 -19.47 -4.31
N SER A 10 -7.20 -19.99 -3.10
CA SER A 10 -5.94 -20.60 -2.65
C SER A 10 -6.21 -22.07 -2.36
N GLY A 11 -5.82 -22.97 -3.27
CA GLY A 11 -6.34 -24.34 -3.29
C GLY A 11 -7.86 -24.31 -3.43
N ASP A 12 -8.55 -25.02 -2.55
CA ASP A 12 -10.02 -25.07 -2.54
C ASP A 12 -10.70 -23.93 -1.76
N VAL A 13 -9.91 -23.05 -1.15
CA VAL A 13 -10.43 -21.97 -0.32
C VAL A 13 -10.69 -20.72 -1.15
N HIS A 14 -11.95 -20.27 -1.23
CA HIS A 14 -12.35 -19.04 -1.91
C HIS A 14 -12.04 -17.82 -1.04
N ILE A 15 -10.89 -17.19 -1.29
CA ILE A 15 -10.36 -16.06 -0.47
C ILE A 15 -11.00 -14.74 -0.85
N LEU A 16 -11.13 -14.43 -2.16
CA LEU A 16 -11.76 -13.19 -2.63
C LEU A 16 -12.94 -13.54 -3.52
N LYS A 17 -14.09 -12.92 -3.25
CA LYS A 17 -15.39 -13.30 -3.79
C LYS A 17 -16.02 -12.10 -4.50
N ASN A 18 -16.01 -12.10 -5.85
CA ASN A 18 -16.66 -11.09 -6.69
C ASN A 18 -16.28 -9.64 -6.33
N ILE A 19 -15.00 -9.40 -6.07
CA ILE A 19 -14.52 -8.05 -5.72
C ILE A 19 -14.76 -7.11 -6.90
N THR A 20 -15.56 -6.08 -6.66
CA THR A 20 -15.89 -5.06 -7.67
C THR A 20 -15.78 -3.67 -7.05
N GLY A 21 -15.15 -2.73 -7.77
CA GLY A 21 -15.01 -1.34 -7.37
C GLY A 21 -13.82 -0.64 -8.00
N SER A 22 -13.57 0.59 -7.57
CA SER A 22 -12.53 1.45 -8.16
C SER A 22 -11.67 2.12 -7.10
N PHE A 23 -10.36 2.18 -7.36
CA PHE A 23 -9.43 3.04 -6.66
C PHE A 23 -9.13 4.25 -7.55
N TYR A 24 -9.38 5.44 -7.02
CA TYR A 24 -9.29 6.68 -7.79
C TYR A 24 -7.86 7.19 -7.90
N ALA A 25 -7.54 7.78 -9.06
CA ALA A 25 -6.23 8.35 -9.31
C ALA A 25 -5.97 9.57 -8.40
N GLY A 26 -4.79 9.64 -7.81
CA GLY A 26 -4.42 10.76 -6.92
C GLY A 26 -5.07 10.74 -5.54
N GLU A 27 -5.93 9.76 -5.24
CA GLU A 27 -6.63 9.67 -3.96
C GLU A 27 -6.00 8.61 -3.05
N ILE A 28 -6.23 8.77 -1.74
CA ILE A 28 -5.89 7.76 -0.73
C ILE A 28 -7.16 6.96 -0.43
N THR A 29 -7.13 5.67 -0.74
CA THR A 29 -8.18 4.72 -0.35
C THR A 29 -7.67 3.81 0.74
N THR A 30 -8.37 3.73 1.85
CA THR A 30 -8.06 2.79 2.93
C THR A 30 -8.86 1.50 2.77
N LEU A 31 -8.21 0.37 3.09
CA LEU A 31 -8.84 -0.95 3.20
C LEU A 31 -8.88 -1.35 4.67
N VAL A 32 -10.07 -1.48 5.22
CA VAL A 32 -10.29 -1.90 6.61
C VAL A 32 -11.12 -3.16 6.68
N GLY A 33 -11.10 -3.84 7.81
CA GLY A 33 -11.87 -5.05 8.06
C GLY A 33 -11.13 -6.04 8.96
N PRO A 34 -11.79 -7.10 9.42
CA PRO A 34 -11.21 -8.11 10.29
C PRO A 34 -9.94 -8.76 9.72
N SER A 35 -9.14 -9.39 10.57
CA SER A 35 -8.06 -10.26 10.13
C SER A 35 -8.61 -11.39 9.27
N GLY A 36 -7.90 -11.81 8.23
CA GLY A 36 -8.39 -12.84 7.30
C GLY A 36 -9.43 -12.37 6.27
N ALA A 37 -9.86 -11.11 6.27
CA ALA A 37 -10.84 -10.59 5.29
C ALA A 37 -10.34 -10.57 3.82
N GLY A 38 -9.08 -10.92 3.55
CA GLY A 38 -8.52 -10.97 2.19
C GLY A 38 -7.81 -9.69 1.73
N LYS A 39 -7.64 -8.68 2.60
CA LYS A 39 -7.06 -7.37 2.25
C LYS A 39 -5.67 -7.47 1.61
N THR A 40 -4.73 -8.15 2.27
CA THR A 40 -3.37 -8.38 1.74
C THR A 40 -3.38 -9.18 0.43
N THR A 41 -4.29 -10.16 0.32
CA THR A 41 -4.47 -10.94 -0.92
C THR A 41 -4.91 -10.02 -2.06
N LEU A 42 -5.84 -9.11 -1.81
CA LEU A 42 -6.29 -8.12 -2.79
C LEU A 42 -5.13 -7.22 -3.25
N LEU A 43 -4.30 -6.71 -2.32
CA LEU A 43 -3.11 -5.92 -2.69
C LEU A 43 -2.15 -6.72 -3.59
N LYS A 44 -1.91 -7.99 -3.25
CA LYS A 44 -1.02 -8.86 -4.04
C LYS A 44 -1.56 -9.15 -5.44
N LEU A 45 -2.87 -9.22 -5.63
CA LEU A 45 -3.47 -9.28 -6.95
C LEU A 45 -3.27 -7.98 -7.72
N CYS A 46 -3.47 -6.82 -7.06
CA CYS A 46 -3.35 -5.50 -7.69
C CYS A 46 -1.96 -5.23 -8.28
N ASN A 47 -0.89 -5.84 -7.76
CA ASN A 47 0.46 -5.66 -8.32
C ASN A 47 1.02 -6.92 -9.04
N GLY A 48 0.17 -7.92 -9.29
CA GLY A 48 0.55 -9.12 -10.02
C GLY A 48 1.51 -10.04 -9.28
N LEU A 49 1.55 -10.00 -7.93
CA LEU A 49 2.22 -11.03 -7.10
C LEU A 49 1.40 -12.30 -6.99
N LEU A 50 0.08 -12.20 -7.16
CA LEU A 50 -0.84 -13.32 -7.28
C LEU A 50 -1.66 -13.14 -8.57
N SER A 51 -2.16 -14.26 -9.12
CA SER A 51 -3.03 -14.28 -10.29
C SER A 51 -4.44 -14.69 -9.87
N TYR A 52 -5.44 -13.91 -10.25
CA TYR A 52 -6.84 -14.24 -10.01
C TYR A 52 -7.35 -15.28 -11.02
N GLN A 53 -8.40 -16.04 -10.65
CA GLN A 53 -8.96 -17.08 -11.51
C GLN A 53 -10.11 -16.58 -12.39
N SER A 54 -10.84 -15.55 -11.96
CA SER A 54 -11.90 -14.93 -12.77
C SER A 54 -12.08 -13.45 -12.42
N GLY A 55 -12.78 -12.74 -13.29
CA GLY A 55 -12.94 -11.29 -13.21
C GLY A 55 -11.84 -10.55 -13.96
N GLU A 56 -11.74 -9.25 -13.74
CA GLU A 56 -10.81 -8.39 -14.46
C GLU A 56 -10.30 -7.26 -13.55
N ILE A 57 -9.02 -6.93 -13.69
CA ILE A 57 -8.41 -5.77 -13.02
C ILE A 57 -7.79 -4.88 -14.10
N TYR A 58 -8.15 -3.60 -14.08
CA TYR A 58 -7.67 -2.60 -15.04
C TYR A 58 -6.85 -1.51 -14.35
N ILE A 59 -5.80 -1.06 -15.01
CA ILE A 59 -5.12 0.21 -14.71
C ILE A 59 -5.37 1.10 -15.92
N LYS A 60 -6.21 2.14 -15.76
CA LYS A 60 -6.81 2.89 -16.88
C LYS A 60 -7.57 1.89 -17.77
N ASP A 61 -7.23 1.84 -19.06
CA ASP A 61 -7.92 1.05 -20.08
C ASP A 61 -7.21 -0.29 -20.39
N LYS A 62 -6.14 -0.63 -19.64
CA LYS A 62 -5.35 -1.84 -19.88
C LYS A 62 -5.51 -2.84 -18.73
N ARG A 63 -5.78 -4.11 -19.05
CA ARG A 63 -5.86 -5.20 -18.05
C ARG A 63 -4.48 -5.45 -17.44
N ILE A 64 -4.44 -5.80 -16.15
CA ILE A 64 -3.15 -6.03 -15.47
C ILE A 64 -2.38 -7.24 -16.02
N ASN A 65 -3.08 -8.24 -16.54
CA ASN A 65 -2.48 -9.43 -17.16
C ASN A 65 -1.89 -9.17 -18.57
N GLU A 66 -2.15 -8.01 -19.17
CA GLU A 66 -1.53 -7.57 -20.43
C GLU A 66 -0.22 -6.80 -20.21
N TYR A 67 0.11 -6.49 -18.95
CA TYR A 67 1.40 -5.86 -18.62
C TYR A 67 2.48 -6.92 -18.49
N GLU A 68 3.68 -6.57 -18.92
CA GLU A 68 4.86 -7.31 -18.50
C GLU A 68 4.98 -7.27 -16.97
N PRO A 69 5.15 -8.42 -16.27
CA PRO A 69 5.10 -8.46 -14.81
C PRO A 69 6.03 -7.49 -14.09
N VAL A 70 7.22 -7.24 -14.67
CA VAL A 70 8.18 -6.29 -14.11
C VAL A 70 7.69 -4.85 -14.27
N GLU A 71 7.11 -4.50 -15.42
CA GLU A 71 6.54 -3.16 -15.67
C GLU A 71 5.34 -2.89 -14.77
N LEU A 72 4.46 -3.88 -14.59
CA LEU A 72 3.35 -3.78 -13.66
C LEU A 72 3.84 -3.44 -12.25
N ARG A 73 4.79 -4.21 -11.72
CA ARG A 73 5.35 -4.01 -10.37
C ARG A 73 6.14 -2.71 -10.20
N ARG A 74 6.66 -2.12 -11.29
CA ARG A 74 7.23 -0.76 -11.29
C ARG A 74 6.14 0.30 -11.23
N SER A 75 5.05 0.10 -11.94
CA SER A 75 3.91 1.02 -11.98
C SER A 75 3.04 0.95 -10.73
N VAL A 76 2.95 -0.23 -10.11
CA VAL A 76 2.18 -0.51 -8.89
C VAL A 76 3.17 -0.98 -7.83
N GLY A 77 3.73 -0.02 -7.09
CA GLY A 77 4.69 -0.29 -6.02
C GLY A 77 4.00 -0.78 -4.75
N ILE A 78 4.70 -1.62 -3.96
CA ILE A 78 4.20 -2.12 -2.68
C ILE A 78 5.24 -1.89 -1.58
N ALA A 79 4.79 -1.35 -0.44
CA ALA A 79 5.54 -1.32 0.81
C ALA A 79 4.85 -2.24 1.83
N LEU A 80 5.64 -3.13 2.42
CA LEU A 80 5.16 -4.17 3.32
C LEU A 80 5.34 -3.78 4.79
N GLN A 81 4.54 -4.37 5.65
CA GLN A 81 4.61 -4.22 7.12
C GLN A 81 6.01 -4.43 7.68
N SER A 82 6.72 -5.48 7.24
CA SER A 82 8.04 -5.83 7.76
C SER A 82 9.18 -4.92 7.29
N ALA A 83 8.94 -4.07 6.29
CA ALA A 83 9.95 -3.20 5.67
C ALA A 83 11.30 -3.93 5.41
N PRO A 84 11.34 -5.02 4.62
CA PRO A 84 12.54 -5.84 4.45
C PRO A 84 13.66 -5.02 3.81
N MET A 85 14.87 -5.11 4.39
CA MET A 85 16.08 -4.45 3.89
C MET A 85 17.07 -5.50 3.38
N ILE A 86 17.77 -5.18 2.28
CA ILE A 86 18.98 -5.92 1.91
C ILE A 86 20.14 -5.51 2.83
N SER A 87 21.10 -6.41 3.02
CA SER A 87 22.32 -6.09 3.76
C SER A 87 23.12 -5.03 3.01
N GLY A 88 23.69 -4.08 3.75
CA GLY A 88 24.45 -2.95 3.20
C GLY A 88 23.91 -1.60 3.69
N SER A 89 24.24 -0.56 2.96
CA SER A 89 23.86 0.81 3.31
C SER A 89 22.40 1.13 2.91
N VAL A 90 21.91 2.26 3.39
CA VAL A 90 20.63 2.83 2.91
C VAL A 90 20.69 3.11 1.41
N LEU A 91 21.83 3.59 0.90
CA LEU A 91 22.01 3.83 -0.54
C LEU A 91 21.84 2.55 -1.34
N ASP A 92 22.47 1.43 -0.92
CA ASP A 92 22.30 0.14 -1.61
C ASP A 92 20.84 -0.29 -1.68
N ASN A 93 20.09 -0.05 -0.61
CA ASN A 93 18.65 -0.33 -0.58
C ASN A 93 17.85 0.57 -1.53
N LEU A 94 18.17 1.85 -1.64
CA LEU A 94 17.50 2.77 -2.56
C LEU A 94 17.87 2.51 -4.02
N GLU A 95 19.11 2.12 -4.30
CA GLU A 95 19.57 1.84 -5.66
C GLU A 95 19.01 0.53 -6.24
N LEU A 96 18.70 -0.43 -5.38
CA LEU A 96 18.29 -1.78 -5.79
C LEU A 96 17.26 -1.79 -6.95
N PRO A 97 16.16 -1.01 -6.92
CA PRO A 97 15.18 -1.03 -8.01
C PRO A 97 15.75 -0.60 -9.36
N LEU A 98 16.76 0.28 -9.39
CA LEU A 98 17.41 0.73 -10.60
C LEU A 98 18.55 -0.19 -11.04
N VAL A 99 19.31 -0.73 -10.09
CA VAL A 99 20.37 -1.73 -10.37
C VAL A 99 19.78 -2.95 -11.08
N LEU A 100 18.62 -3.44 -10.65
CA LEU A 100 17.87 -4.52 -11.30
C LEU A 100 17.42 -4.17 -12.75
N GLN A 101 17.49 -2.90 -13.13
CA GLN A 101 17.19 -2.39 -14.47
C GLN A 101 18.45 -2.05 -15.26
N GLY A 102 19.65 -2.33 -14.74
CA GLY A 102 20.92 -1.89 -15.33
C GLY A 102 21.15 -0.37 -15.27
N LYS A 103 20.43 0.33 -14.38
CA LYS A 103 20.48 1.79 -14.19
C LYS A 103 21.14 2.15 -12.86
N LYS A 104 21.57 3.41 -12.75
CA LYS A 104 22.14 3.94 -11.50
C LYS A 104 21.24 5.03 -10.91
N LEU A 105 21.18 5.09 -9.59
CA LEU A 105 20.57 6.20 -8.87
C LEU A 105 21.65 7.26 -8.60
N SER A 106 21.44 8.51 -9.01
CA SER A 106 22.37 9.56 -8.64
C SER A 106 22.30 9.85 -7.14
N THR A 107 23.43 10.20 -6.54
CA THR A 107 23.50 10.60 -5.12
C THR A 107 22.53 11.75 -4.81
N GLN A 108 22.36 12.67 -5.75
CA GLN A 108 21.43 13.80 -5.59
C GLN A 108 19.98 13.29 -5.50
N ASN A 109 19.54 12.43 -6.43
CA ASN A 109 18.19 11.85 -6.40
C ASN A 109 17.96 10.98 -5.14
N ALA A 110 19.00 10.26 -4.68
CA ALA A 110 18.92 9.48 -3.45
C ALA A 110 18.72 10.38 -2.21
N LYS A 111 19.42 11.53 -2.14
CA LYS A 111 19.23 12.53 -1.08
C LYS A 111 17.82 13.15 -1.14
N GLU A 112 17.33 13.47 -2.32
CA GLU A 112 15.97 14.01 -2.51
C GLU A 112 14.90 13.03 -2.03
N LEU A 113 15.02 11.74 -2.39
CA LEU A 113 14.11 10.69 -1.93
C LEU A 113 14.14 10.55 -0.40
N LEU A 114 15.33 10.61 0.24
CA LEU A 114 15.41 10.58 1.70
C LEU A 114 14.75 11.81 2.33
N ASN A 115 15.00 13.00 1.79
CA ASN A 115 14.37 14.24 2.29
C ASN A 115 12.84 14.17 2.14
N ASP A 116 12.34 13.56 1.07
CA ASP A 116 10.92 13.37 0.86
C ASP A 116 10.27 12.51 1.94
N VAL A 117 10.99 11.49 2.41
CA VAL A 117 10.53 10.63 3.51
C VAL A 117 10.96 11.13 4.89
N GLY A 118 11.47 12.37 5.00
CA GLY A 118 11.83 12.99 6.27
C GLY A 118 13.10 12.40 6.91
N LEU A 119 14.05 11.94 6.08
CA LEU A 119 15.38 11.50 6.50
C LEU A 119 16.45 12.43 5.90
N SER A 120 17.49 12.75 6.68
CA SER A 120 18.64 13.50 6.17
C SER A 120 19.41 12.69 5.12
N GLY A 121 19.99 13.36 4.14
CA GLY A 121 20.88 12.74 3.15
C GLY A 121 22.10 12.03 3.74
N GLU A 122 22.48 12.32 4.99
CA GLU A 122 23.55 11.62 5.72
C GLU A 122 23.22 10.14 5.97
N PHE A 123 21.93 9.79 6.02
CA PHE A 123 21.49 8.41 6.17
C PHE A 123 21.94 7.50 5.03
N LEU A 124 22.28 8.02 3.85
CA LEU A 124 22.72 7.21 2.72
C LEU A 124 23.84 6.23 3.06
N LYS A 125 24.78 6.65 3.93
CA LYS A 125 25.95 5.83 4.32
C LYS A 125 25.67 4.91 5.52
N ARG A 126 24.53 5.06 6.22
CA ARG A 126 24.21 4.22 7.38
C ARG A 126 23.93 2.78 6.96
N ASN A 127 24.37 1.85 7.82
CA ASN A 127 24.00 0.45 7.64
C ASN A 127 22.49 0.26 7.88
N SER A 128 21.83 -0.47 7.00
CA SER A 128 20.38 -0.74 7.10
C SER A 128 19.97 -1.45 8.40
N LYS A 129 20.88 -2.20 9.01
CA LYS A 129 20.65 -2.88 10.31
C LYS A 129 20.57 -1.92 11.50
N GLU A 130 21.15 -0.72 11.40
CA GLU A 130 21.18 0.30 12.46
C GLU A 130 19.91 1.17 12.49
N LEU A 131 19.01 1.00 11.52
CA LEU A 131 17.81 1.81 11.43
C LEU A 131 16.77 1.37 12.47
N SER A 132 16.09 2.36 13.08
CA SER A 132 14.88 2.09 13.86
C SER A 132 13.75 1.53 12.98
N GLY A 133 12.68 1.01 13.58
CA GLY A 133 11.51 0.51 12.85
C GLY A 133 10.91 1.57 11.92
N GLY A 134 10.66 2.78 12.43
CA GLY A 134 10.14 3.90 11.64
C GLY A 134 11.09 4.35 10.53
N GLN A 135 12.41 4.38 10.80
CA GLN A 135 13.41 4.70 9.77
C GLN A 135 13.46 3.64 8.66
N ARG A 136 13.39 2.34 9.01
CA ARG A 136 13.30 1.27 8.01
C ARG A 136 12.06 1.42 7.14
N GLN A 137 10.92 1.77 7.76
CA GLN A 137 9.68 1.99 7.01
C GLN A 137 9.81 3.18 6.05
N LYS A 138 10.39 4.31 6.49
CA LYS A 138 10.68 5.47 5.64
C LYS A 138 11.58 5.09 4.45
N VAL A 139 12.66 4.34 4.68
CA VAL A 139 13.57 3.86 3.61
C VAL A 139 12.84 2.89 2.65
N SER A 140 11.98 2.00 3.17
CA SER A 140 11.17 1.09 2.35
C SER A 140 10.22 1.85 1.42
N ILE A 141 9.56 2.89 1.93
CA ILE A 141 8.71 3.77 1.14
C ILE A 141 9.56 4.51 0.08
N ALA A 142 10.69 5.11 0.47
CA ALA A 142 11.59 5.80 -0.46
C ALA A 142 12.08 4.87 -1.58
N ARG A 143 12.47 3.63 -1.25
CA ARG A 143 12.87 2.61 -2.23
C ARG A 143 11.75 2.31 -3.23
N THR A 144 10.51 2.24 -2.76
CA THR A 144 9.36 2.02 -3.65
C THR A 144 9.13 3.20 -4.58
N LEU A 145 9.35 4.43 -4.11
CA LEU A 145 9.21 5.66 -4.90
C LEU A 145 10.30 5.83 -5.98
N VAL A 146 11.43 5.14 -5.90
CA VAL A 146 12.51 5.18 -6.92
C VAL A 146 11.97 4.91 -8.32
N ASN A 147 11.02 4.00 -8.48
CA ASN A 147 10.38 3.67 -9.75
C ASN A 147 9.29 4.67 -10.18
N ARG A 148 8.99 5.70 -9.38
CA ARG A 148 7.90 6.66 -9.61
C ARG A 148 6.58 5.95 -9.94
N PRO A 149 6.08 5.08 -9.05
CA PRO A 149 4.87 4.30 -9.29
C PRO A 149 3.66 5.21 -9.47
N ARG A 150 2.70 4.77 -10.26
CA ARG A 150 1.38 5.43 -10.39
C ARG A 150 0.46 5.09 -9.24
N ILE A 151 0.65 3.91 -8.65
CA ILE A 151 -0.13 3.40 -7.52
C ILE A 151 0.84 2.88 -6.47
N LEU A 152 0.62 3.27 -5.22
CA LEU A 152 1.39 2.83 -4.06
C LEU A 152 0.48 2.01 -3.16
N LEU A 153 0.84 0.75 -2.96
CA LEU A 153 0.16 -0.18 -2.06
C LEU A 153 0.89 -0.22 -0.74
N LEU A 154 0.17 -0.04 0.36
CA LEU A 154 0.71 0.01 1.72
C LEU A 154 0.02 -1.08 2.56
N ASP A 155 0.78 -2.11 2.95
CA ASP A 155 0.27 -3.24 3.72
C ASP A 155 0.66 -3.07 5.19
N GLU A 156 -0.25 -2.52 6.01
CA GLU A 156 -0.13 -2.36 7.48
C GLU A 156 1.19 -1.73 7.95
N ILE A 157 1.72 -0.79 7.19
CA ILE A 157 3.06 -0.21 7.36
C ILE A 157 3.30 0.50 8.70
N THR A 158 2.26 0.75 9.48
CA THR A 158 2.33 1.44 10.78
C THR A 158 2.03 0.54 11.97
N SER A 159 1.58 -0.71 11.77
CA SER A 159 1.07 -1.57 12.84
C SER A 159 2.09 -1.96 13.91
N ALA A 160 3.38 -2.01 13.57
CA ALA A 160 4.46 -2.35 14.48
C ALA A 160 5.23 -1.12 15.04
N LEU A 161 4.72 0.09 14.80
CA LEU A 161 5.37 1.34 15.19
C LEU A 161 4.72 1.94 16.45
N ASP A 162 5.51 2.69 17.20
CA ASP A 162 5.00 3.55 18.27
C ASP A 162 4.14 4.70 17.73
N ARG A 163 3.35 5.33 18.60
CA ARG A 163 2.37 6.37 18.19
C ARG A 163 3.02 7.57 17.49
N VAL A 164 4.23 7.98 17.90
CA VAL A 164 4.93 9.12 17.28
C VAL A 164 5.35 8.75 15.86
N SER A 165 5.99 7.60 15.71
CA SER A 165 6.40 7.08 14.40
C SER A 165 5.19 6.83 13.48
N GLN A 166 4.04 6.37 14.02
CA GLN A 166 2.79 6.23 13.25
C GLN A 166 2.35 7.57 12.67
N ALA A 167 2.25 8.61 13.53
CA ALA A 167 1.82 9.94 13.09
C ALA A 167 2.77 10.54 12.03
N GLU A 168 4.09 10.32 12.19
CA GLU A 168 5.08 10.75 11.20
C GLU A 168 4.87 10.06 9.83
N ILE A 169 4.62 8.74 9.82
CA ILE A 169 4.36 7.99 8.58
C ILE A 169 3.03 8.44 7.96
N GLU A 170 1.99 8.68 8.75
CA GLU A 170 0.72 9.20 8.25
C GLU A 170 0.89 10.53 7.52
N ALA A 171 1.52 11.50 8.17
CA ALA A 171 1.83 12.79 7.58
C ALA A 171 2.70 12.67 6.31
N LEU A 172 3.67 11.75 6.34
CA LEU A 172 4.51 11.43 5.20
C LEU A 172 3.72 10.90 4.00
N ILE A 173 2.80 9.97 4.21
CA ILE A 173 1.98 9.38 3.14
C ILE A 173 1.09 10.44 2.49
N VAL A 174 0.47 11.32 3.29
CA VAL A 174 -0.31 12.46 2.77
C VAL A 174 0.57 13.40 1.94
N LYS A 175 1.79 13.71 2.42
CA LYS A 175 2.78 14.53 1.69
C LYS A 175 3.17 13.88 0.34
N ILE A 176 3.45 12.57 0.33
CA ILE A 176 3.81 11.81 -0.88
C ILE A 176 2.65 11.84 -1.88
N ASN A 177 1.43 11.55 -1.44
CA ASN A 177 0.24 11.60 -2.28
C ASN A 177 0.11 12.96 -2.98
N ARG A 178 0.19 14.07 -2.21
CA ARG A 178 0.10 15.43 -2.74
C ARG A 178 1.25 15.79 -3.67
N LYS A 179 2.48 15.44 -3.30
CA LYS A 179 3.69 15.80 -4.09
C LYS A 179 3.76 15.07 -5.42
N TYR A 180 3.42 13.79 -5.44
CA TYR A 180 3.60 12.92 -6.60
C TYR A 180 2.29 12.62 -7.36
N GLY A 181 1.14 12.99 -6.83
CA GLY A 181 -0.16 12.65 -7.42
C GLY A 181 -0.39 11.13 -7.51
N VAL A 182 0.31 10.35 -6.68
CA VAL A 182 0.23 8.89 -6.69
C VAL A 182 -1.06 8.43 -6.01
N ALA A 183 -1.81 7.52 -6.63
CA ALA A 183 -2.93 6.86 -5.95
C ALA A 183 -2.40 5.94 -4.86
N ILE A 184 -2.98 5.98 -3.67
CA ILE A 184 -2.53 5.17 -2.54
C ILE A 184 -3.66 4.24 -2.10
N ILE A 185 -3.33 2.96 -1.94
CA ILE A 185 -4.23 1.95 -1.37
C ILE A 185 -3.57 1.46 -0.09
N TRP A 186 -4.16 1.75 1.06
CA TRP A 186 -3.55 1.50 2.36
C TRP A 186 -4.38 0.58 3.23
N ILE A 187 -3.86 -0.60 3.55
CA ILE A 187 -4.45 -1.49 4.56
C ILE A 187 -4.09 -0.98 5.94
N THR A 188 -5.10 -0.76 6.77
CA THR A 188 -4.93 -0.43 8.17
C THR A 188 -5.97 -1.12 9.05
N HIS A 189 -5.59 -1.45 10.29
CA HIS A 189 -6.52 -1.86 11.35
C HIS A 189 -6.96 -0.69 12.23
N ASN A 190 -6.35 0.48 12.06
CA ASN A 190 -6.69 1.68 12.81
C ASN A 190 -7.77 2.48 12.07
N LEU A 191 -9.01 2.41 12.57
CA LEU A 191 -10.15 3.12 11.98
C LEU A 191 -10.00 4.64 12.04
N GLN A 192 -9.36 5.17 13.09
CA GLN A 192 -9.09 6.60 13.20
C GLN A 192 -8.09 7.05 12.12
N GLN A 193 -7.09 6.23 11.83
CA GLN A 193 -6.18 6.47 10.71
C GLN A 193 -6.93 6.49 9.38
N ALA A 194 -7.83 5.53 9.14
CA ALA A 194 -8.64 5.50 7.93
C ALA A 194 -9.51 6.76 7.78
N LEU A 195 -10.11 7.24 8.87
CA LEU A 195 -10.91 8.47 8.90
C LEU A 195 -10.07 9.72 8.61
N ASN A 196 -8.86 9.81 9.17
CA ASN A 196 -8.07 11.03 9.12
C ASN A 196 -7.39 11.25 7.77
N ILE A 197 -7.00 10.18 7.08
CA ILE A 197 -6.15 10.26 5.89
C ILE A 197 -6.79 9.72 4.61
N GLY A 198 -7.77 8.81 4.73
CA GLY A 198 -8.47 8.25 3.58
C GLY A 198 -9.48 9.23 2.99
N ALA A 199 -9.43 9.45 1.68
CA ALA A 199 -10.55 10.07 0.96
C ALA A 199 -11.70 9.07 0.85
N TYR A 200 -11.36 7.81 0.55
CA TYR A 200 -12.31 6.70 0.43
C TYR A 200 -11.90 5.54 1.34
N THR A 201 -12.90 4.77 1.77
CA THR A 201 -12.69 3.54 2.53
C THR A 201 -13.46 2.38 1.92
N TRP A 202 -12.80 1.24 1.80
CA TRP A 202 -13.41 -0.05 1.52
C TRP A 202 -13.41 -0.89 2.80
N VAL A 203 -14.56 -1.39 3.18
CA VAL A 203 -14.69 -2.33 4.29
C VAL A 203 -14.82 -3.74 3.74
N MET A 204 -13.85 -4.60 4.05
CA MET A 204 -13.82 -5.99 3.59
C MET A 204 -14.10 -6.96 4.73
N MET A 205 -14.93 -7.97 4.46
CA MET A 205 -15.23 -9.07 5.39
C MET A 205 -15.43 -10.36 4.60
N ASP A 206 -14.88 -11.47 5.09
CA ASP A 206 -15.04 -12.81 4.52
C ASP A 206 -14.78 -12.90 3.01
N GLY A 207 -13.78 -12.16 2.54
CA GLY A 207 -13.39 -12.12 1.13
C GLY A 207 -14.29 -11.28 0.24
N THR A 208 -15.21 -10.47 0.79
CA THR A 208 -16.09 -9.57 0.04
C THR A 208 -15.89 -8.12 0.44
N VAL A 209 -16.22 -7.20 -0.45
CA VAL A 209 -16.36 -5.78 -0.12
C VAL A 209 -17.79 -5.55 0.33
N VAL A 210 -17.99 -5.21 1.61
CA VAL A 210 -19.32 -5.07 2.20
C VAL A 210 -19.85 -3.64 2.23
N GLU A 211 -18.94 -2.66 2.25
CA GLU A 211 -19.30 -1.24 2.14
C GLU A 211 -18.14 -0.45 1.53
N VAL A 212 -18.45 0.54 0.69
CA VAL A 212 -17.51 1.45 0.03
C VAL A 212 -18.09 2.85 0.04
N GLY A 213 -17.26 3.84 0.29
CA GLY A 213 -17.66 5.24 0.23
C GLY A 213 -16.53 6.17 0.67
N GLU A 214 -16.86 7.45 0.85
CA GLU A 214 -15.98 8.38 1.54
C GLU A 214 -15.68 7.88 2.94
N SER A 215 -14.50 8.18 3.49
CA SER A 215 -14.04 7.59 4.74
C SER A 215 -14.92 7.92 5.96
N ASN A 216 -15.73 8.98 5.89
CA ASN A 216 -16.76 9.31 6.88
C ASN A 216 -17.85 8.22 7.03
N LEU A 217 -17.96 7.27 6.08
CA LEU A 217 -18.83 6.09 6.22
C LEU A 217 -18.56 5.33 7.53
N LEU A 218 -17.32 5.35 8.03
CA LEU A 218 -16.95 4.70 9.29
C LEU A 218 -17.61 5.33 10.52
N LEU A 219 -18.06 6.59 10.44
CA LEU A 219 -18.79 7.26 11.51
C LEU A 219 -20.28 6.86 11.54
N SER A 220 -20.85 6.55 10.39
CA SER A 220 -22.26 6.17 10.24
C SER A 220 -22.47 5.09 9.18
N PRO A 221 -21.97 3.86 9.42
CA PRO A 221 -22.08 2.78 8.45
C PRO A 221 -23.53 2.40 8.15
N LYS A 222 -23.84 2.13 6.89
CA LYS A 222 -25.15 1.65 6.44
C LYS A 222 -25.31 0.16 6.69
N ASN A 223 -24.24 -0.61 6.48
CA ASN A 223 -24.22 -2.06 6.66
C ASN A 223 -24.15 -2.42 8.17
N GLU A 224 -25.03 -3.31 8.63
CA GLU A 224 -25.08 -3.72 10.04
C GLU A 224 -23.79 -4.41 10.52
N ARG A 225 -23.16 -5.23 9.66
CA ARG A 225 -21.89 -5.89 9.99
C ARG A 225 -20.77 -4.86 10.16
N VAL A 226 -20.75 -3.82 9.32
CA VAL A 226 -19.77 -2.72 9.42
C VAL A 226 -20.01 -1.93 10.71
N ARG A 227 -21.27 -1.68 11.11
CA ARG A 227 -21.59 -1.04 12.40
C ARG A 227 -21.05 -1.83 13.60
N LYS A 228 -21.18 -3.16 13.58
CA LYS A 228 -20.64 -4.04 14.64
C LYS A 228 -19.11 -4.00 14.64
N PHE A 229 -18.47 -4.04 13.46
CA PHE A 229 -17.03 -3.97 13.32
C PHE A 229 -16.45 -2.66 13.86
N VAL A 230 -17.02 -1.52 13.48
CA VAL A 230 -16.57 -0.20 13.95
C VAL A 230 -16.71 -0.05 15.46
N LYS A 231 -17.71 -0.71 16.07
CA LYS A 231 -17.90 -0.74 17.54
C LYS A 231 -17.02 -1.75 18.27
N GLY A 232 -16.11 -2.46 17.55
CA GLY A 232 -15.27 -3.50 18.15
C GLY A 232 -16.02 -4.77 18.56
N GLN A 233 -17.19 -5.02 18.00
CA GLN A 233 -18.06 -6.19 18.31
C GLN A 233 -17.83 -7.36 17.33
N LEU A 234 -16.98 -7.18 16.32
CA LEU A 234 -16.55 -8.19 15.36
C LEU A 234 -15.03 -8.10 15.26
N GLY A 235 -14.32 -9.08 15.76
CA GLY A 235 -12.88 -9.25 15.71
C GLY A 235 -12.52 -10.69 15.37
#